data_71a630d5a51d330e81130cf7e8905335
#
_entry.id   71a630d5a51d330e81130cf7e8905335
#
_cell.length_a   1.000
_cell.length_b   1.000
_cell.length_c   1.000
_cell.angle_alpha   90.00
_cell.angle_beta   90.00
_cell.angle_gamma   90.00
#
_symmetry.space_group_name_H-M   'P 1'
#
loop_
_entity.id
_entity.type
_entity.pdbx_description
1 polymer ?
#
loop_
_entity_poly.entity_id
_entity_poly.type
_entity_poly.pdbx_seq_one_letter_code
_entity_poly.pdbx_strand_id
1 'polypeptide(L)'
;MKINALKSALLGGEYDARLAYIYGEAAVVKQRDRYAAAIDAFVALYGADREGALYSVAGRSELSGNHTDHNHGRVIAASIDLDIIAVASPNSEDIIRLKSEGFHEDVIDINFFTTPREKPEGHSDELIAGMVAGFRENGYTVGGFDAYTTSNVLKGSGISSSAAFEDMIGNILNHIYNDGKIDNVEIAKIAQYAENIFFGKPCGLMDQVACAVGGIVAIDFEDPKSPVIDKLDVDISGMGYNLCITNTGGNHADLTDDYASVPQEMKSIAAYFGKPVLRDLAEESFVASIPLLRGKYSDRAILRALHFFSENRRVAEQTEALKAGDLDAFFANVIASGRSSYCYLQNVYTTKNVEEQGLSLALCLSERLLANQKAAWRVHGG
;
A
#
# COMPACT_ATOMS: atom_id res chain seq x y z
N MET A 1 -28.45 1.12 -6.41
CA MET A 1 -29.41 -0.03 -6.38
C MET A 1 -29.93 -0.19 -4.96
N LYS A 2 -31.18 -0.62 -4.74
CA LYS A 2 -31.67 -0.94 -3.39
C LYS A 2 -30.83 -2.07 -2.76
N ILE A 3 -30.50 -1.94 -1.48
CA ILE A 3 -29.60 -2.90 -0.77
C ILE A 3 -30.14 -4.33 -0.83
N ASN A 4 -31.47 -4.55 -0.68
CA ASN A 4 -32.07 -5.87 -0.83
C ASN A 4 -31.93 -6.46 -2.24
N ALA A 5 -32.02 -5.60 -3.28
CA ALA A 5 -31.82 -6.03 -4.66
C ALA A 5 -30.35 -6.38 -4.92
N LEU A 6 -29.41 -5.65 -4.32
CA LEU A 6 -27.97 -5.95 -4.34
C LEU A 6 -27.67 -7.35 -3.81
N LYS A 7 -28.25 -7.71 -2.66
CA LYS A 7 -28.09 -9.05 -2.08
C LYS A 7 -28.67 -10.13 -2.98
N SER A 8 -29.86 -9.89 -3.55
CA SER A 8 -30.49 -10.85 -4.45
C SER A 8 -29.68 -11.07 -5.73
N ALA A 9 -29.17 -10.00 -6.34
CA ALA A 9 -28.30 -10.06 -7.52
C ALA A 9 -26.97 -10.79 -7.22
N LEU A 10 -26.37 -10.52 -6.06
CA LEU A 10 -25.16 -11.20 -5.61
C LEU A 10 -25.38 -12.72 -5.44
N LEU A 11 -26.43 -13.11 -4.71
CA LEU A 11 -26.76 -14.52 -4.48
C LEU A 11 -27.24 -15.22 -5.76
N GLY A 12 -27.83 -14.46 -6.70
CA GLY A 12 -28.22 -14.93 -8.03
C GLY A 12 -27.07 -15.14 -9.00
N GLY A 13 -25.83 -14.76 -8.61
CA GLY A 13 -24.61 -14.94 -9.43
C GLY A 13 -24.35 -13.83 -10.44
N GLU A 14 -25.09 -12.71 -10.41
CA GLU A 14 -24.87 -11.60 -11.35
C GLU A 14 -23.48 -10.97 -11.23
N TYR A 15 -22.81 -11.14 -10.07
CA TYR A 15 -21.47 -10.62 -9.80
C TYR A 15 -20.35 -11.67 -9.94
N ASP A 16 -20.68 -12.94 -10.29
CA ASP A 16 -19.72 -14.04 -10.28
C ASP A 16 -18.52 -13.81 -11.20
N ALA A 17 -18.74 -13.30 -12.40
CA ALA A 17 -17.66 -12.98 -13.32
C ALA A 17 -16.70 -11.90 -12.74
N ARG A 18 -17.23 -10.93 -12.00
CA ARG A 18 -16.42 -9.90 -11.35
C ARG A 18 -15.69 -10.45 -10.14
N LEU A 19 -16.32 -11.30 -9.35
CA LEU A 19 -15.69 -11.97 -8.22
C LEU A 19 -14.58 -12.92 -8.69
N ALA A 20 -14.81 -13.66 -9.79
CA ALA A 20 -13.80 -14.50 -10.41
C ALA A 20 -12.60 -13.70 -10.92
N TYR A 21 -12.83 -12.54 -11.52
CA TYR A 21 -11.77 -11.64 -11.98
C TYR A 21 -10.91 -11.12 -10.82
N ILE A 22 -11.55 -10.77 -9.68
CA ILE A 22 -10.83 -10.19 -8.53
C ILE A 22 -10.13 -11.26 -7.70
N TYR A 23 -10.79 -12.41 -7.43
CA TYR A 23 -10.35 -13.38 -6.43
C TYR A 23 -10.04 -14.76 -7.00
N GLY A 24 -10.21 -14.97 -8.31
CA GLY A 24 -10.11 -16.27 -8.96
C GLY A 24 -11.39 -17.11 -8.85
N GLU A 25 -11.60 -17.99 -9.84
CA GLU A 25 -12.81 -18.84 -9.94
C GLU A 25 -13.08 -19.67 -8.68
N ALA A 26 -12.04 -20.22 -8.06
CA ALA A 26 -12.16 -21.06 -6.88
C ALA A 26 -12.68 -20.32 -5.64
N ALA A 27 -12.57 -18.99 -5.61
CA ALA A 27 -12.95 -18.16 -4.47
C ALA A 27 -14.37 -17.58 -4.58
N VAL A 28 -15.03 -17.67 -5.74
CA VAL A 28 -16.31 -17.00 -6.04
C VAL A 28 -17.37 -17.28 -4.96
N VAL A 29 -17.59 -18.54 -4.60
CA VAL A 29 -18.60 -18.91 -3.60
C VAL A 29 -18.29 -18.31 -2.24
N LYS A 30 -17.04 -18.42 -1.78
CA LYS A 30 -16.59 -17.85 -0.50
C LYS A 30 -16.75 -16.34 -0.47
N GLN A 31 -16.42 -15.66 -1.56
CA GLN A 31 -16.54 -14.20 -1.62
C GLN A 31 -18.01 -13.76 -1.70
N ARG A 32 -18.84 -14.48 -2.43
CA ARG A 32 -20.30 -14.23 -2.44
C ARG A 32 -20.88 -14.27 -1.03
N ASP A 33 -20.51 -15.29 -0.23
CA ASP A 33 -20.95 -15.40 1.15
C ASP A 33 -20.44 -14.25 2.02
N ARG A 34 -19.17 -13.86 1.84
CA ARG A 34 -18.58 -12.73 2.55
C ARG A 34 -19.28 -11.40 2.26
N TYR A 35 -19.56 -11.10 0.99
CA TYR A 35 -20.30 -9.89 0.60
C TYR A 35 -21.77 -9.95 1.10
N ALA A 36 -22.40 -11.12 1.05
CA ALA A 36 -23.75 -11.28 1.58
C ALA A 36 -23.81 -11.03 3.08
N ALA A 37 -22.84 -11.54 3.84
CA ALA A 37 -22.71 -11.28 5.28
C ALA A 37 -22.49 -9.79 5.58
N ALA A 38 -21.68 -9.10 4.79
CA ALA A 38 -21.46 -7.64 4.93
C ALA A 38 -22.76 -6.86 4.66
N ILE A 39 -23.56 -7.27 3.66
CA ILE A 39 -24.88 -6.68 3.40
C ILE A 39 -25.81 -6.91 4.60
N ASP A 40 -25.84 -8.10 5.19
CA ASP A 40 -26.68 -8.39 6.34
C ASP A 40 -26.29 -7.54 7.56
N ALA A 41 -25.00 -7.39 7.81
CA ALA A 41 -24.51 -6.54 8.88
C ALA A 41 -24.87 -5.07 8.66
N PHE A 42 -24.72 -4.57 7.42
CA PHE A 42 -25.16 -3.22 7.06
C PHE A 42 -26.66 -3.02 7.30
N VAL A 43 -27.48 -3.96 6.85
CA VAL A 43 -28.95 -3.92 7.00
C VAL A 43 -29.36 -3.92 8.47
N ALA A 44 -28.69 -4.70 9.30
CA ALA A 44 -28.94 -4.75 10.74
C ALA A 44 -28.67 -3.41 11.45
N LEU A 45 -27.69 -2.63 10.96
CA LEU A 45 -27.33 -1.33 11.55
C LEU A 45 -28.16 -0.18 10.98
N TYR A 46 -28.35 -0.14 9.67
CA TYR A 46 -28.81 1.06 8.96
C TYR A 46 -30.10 0.85 8.16
N GLY A 47 -30.63 -0.39 8.13
CA GLY A 47 -31.85 -0.73 7.41
C GLY A 47 -31.65 -1.09 5.94
N ALA A 48 -32.66 -1.73 5.36
CA ALA A 48 -32.59 -2.32 4.03
C ALA A 48 -33.18 -1.45 2.92
N ASP A 49 -34.06 -0.50 3.26
CA ASP A 49 -34.84 0.30 2.27
C ASP A 49 -34.04 1.56 1.85
N ARG A 50 -32.83 1.33 1.38
CA ARG A 50 -31.88 2.36 0.97
C ARG A 50 -31.23 1.99 -0.35
N GLU A 51 -30.80 2.99 -1.09
CA GLU A 51 -29.92 2.78 -2.23
C GLU A 51 -28.46 2.70 -1.74
N GLY A 52 -27.69 1.80 -2.32
CA GLY A 52 -26.29 1.65 -1.93
C GLY A 52 -25.49 0.87 -2.98
N ALA A 53 -24.22 0.68 -2.68
CA ALA A 53 -23.26 -0.02 -3.53
C ALA A 53 -22.30 -0.87 -2.71
N LEU A 54 -21.65 -1.80 -3.41
CA LEU A 54 -20.55 -2.63 -2.89
C LEU A 54 -19.23 -2.05 -3.40
N TYR A 55 -18.25 -2.04 -2.52
CA TYR A 55 -16.89 -1.56 -2.79
C TYR A 55 -15.88 -2.61 -2.39
N SER A 56 -14.75 -2.61 -3.08
CA SER A 56 -13.58 -3.44 -2.75
C SER A 56 -12.32 -2.61 -3.02
N VAL A 57 -11.42 -2.55 -2.06
CA VAL A 57 -10.10 -1.95 -2.21
C VAL A 57 -9.06 -2.93 -1.69
N ALA A 58 -8.15 -3.32 -2.58
CA ALA A 58 -7.12 -4.29 -2.29
C ALA A 58 -6.04 -3.72 -1.37
N GLY A 59 -5.41 -4.59 -0.56
CA GLY A 59 -4.10 -4.33 -0.02
C GLY A 59 -3.02 -4.44 -1.10
N ARG A 60 -1.77 -4.16 -0.73
CA ARG A 60 -0.63 -4.20 -1.67
C ARG A 60 0.54 -5.00 -1.13
N SER A 61 1.38 -5.51 -2.03
CA SER A 61 2.74 -5.96 -1.74
C SER A 61 3.75 -5.16 -2.55
N GLU A 62 4.88 -4.79 -1.96
CA GLU A 62 6.01 -4.22 -2.68
C GLU A 62 6.79 -5.33 -3.38
N LEU A 63 6.89 -5.28 -4.71
CA LEU A 63 7.64 -6.25 -5.50
C LEU A 63 9.11 -5.86 -5.63
N SER A 64 9.43 -4.56 -5.69
CA SER A 64 10.80 -4.03 -5.75
C SER A 64 10.86 -2.55 -5.42
N GLY A 65 12.06 -2.03 -5.15
CA GLY A 65 12.27 -0.63 -4.82
C GLY A 65 12.32 -0.38 -3.31
N ASN A 66 12.80 -1.36 -2.56
CA ASN A 66 12.80 -1.31 -1.09
C ASN A 66 13.47 -0.03 -0.57
N HIS A 67 12.69 0.83 0.12
CA HIS A 67 13.14 2.10 0.69
C HIS A 67 13.75 3.12 -0.29
N THR A 68 13.42 3.07 -1.58
CA THR A 68 13.90 4.06 -2.55
C THR A 68 13.02 5.30 -2.62
N ASP A 69 11.73 5.18 -2.34
CA ASP A 69 10.72 6.25 -2.42
C ASP A 69 11.07 7.48 -1.55
N HIS A 70 11.60 7.28 -0.35
CA HIS A 70 12.06 8.35 0.54
C HIS A 70 13.21 9.22 -0.04
N ASN A 71 13.88 8.73 -1.07
CA ASN A 71 14.94 9.40 -1.82
C ASN A 71 14.56 9.67 -3.28
N HIS A 72 13.27 9.76 -3.58
CA HIS A 72 12.71 10.02 -4.89
C HIS A 72 13.05 8.93 -5.93
N GLY A 73 13.19 7.68 -5.47
CA GLY A 73 13.51 6.54 -6.31
C GLY A 73 12.28 5.91 -6.97
N ARG A 74 12.51 4.74 -7.56
CA ARG A 74 11.49 3.93 -8.24
C ARG A 74 11.06 2.75 -7.40
N VAL A 75 9.80 2.35 -7.53
CA VAL A 75 9.23 1.16 -6.88
C VAL A 75 8.34 0.39 -7.84
N ILE A 76 8.18 -0.91 -7.60
CA ILE A 76 7.11 -1.72 -8.19
C ILE A 76 6.28 -2.31 -7.07
N ALA A 77 4.98 -2.07 -7.11
CA ALA A 77 4.03 -2.64 -6.18
C ALA A 77 2.92 -3.39 -6.92
N ALA A 78 2.30 -4.34 -6.25
CA ALA A 78 1.16 -5.08 -6.79
C ALA A 78 0.03 -5.09 -5.78
N SER A 79 -1.21 -4.95 -6.27
CA SER A 79 -2.39 -5.29 -5.50
C SER A 79 -2.43 -6.79 -5.22
N ILE A 80 -3.02 -7.16 -4.12
CA ILE A 80 -3.21 -8.55 -3.70
C ILE A 80 -4.70 -8.88 -3.62
N ASP A 81 -5.05 -10.14 -3.52
CA ASP A 81 -6.42 -10.63 -3.39
C ASP A 81 -6.99 -10.54 -1.96
N LEU A 82 -6.23 -9.92 -1.05
CA LEU A 82 -6.71 -9.53 0.27
C LEU A 82 -7.16 -8.07 0.22
N ASP A 83 -8.41 -7.83 0.60
CA ASP A 83 -9.03 -6.51 0.46
C ASP A 83 -9.87 -6.10 1.67
N ILE A 84 -10.23 -4.83 1.69
CA ILE A 84 -11.33 -4.29 2.47
C ILE A 84 -12.53 -4.23 1.54
N ILE A 85 -13.66 -4.80 1.95
CA ILE A 85 -14.94 -4.60 1.28
C ILE A 85 -15.85 -3.71 2.10
N ALA A 86 -16.69 -2.93 1.43
CA ALA A 86 -17.69 -2.10 2.07
C ALA A 86 -19.06 -2.24 1.40
N VAL A 87 -20.10 -2.10 2.22
CA VAL A 87 -21.45 -1.75 1.80
C VAL A 87 -21.69 -0.34 2.24
N ALA A 88 -21.99 0.57 1.32
CA ALA A 88 -22.20 1.97 1.66
C ALA A 88 -23.46 2.55 0.98
N SER A 89 -24.09 3.50 1.66
CA SER A 89 -25.29 4.19 1.25
C SER A 89 -25.21 5.65 1.64
N PRO A 90 -25.56 6.61 0.75
CA PRO A 90 -25.67 8.00 1.17
C PRO A 90 -26.74 8.16 2.25
N ASN A 91 -26.56 9.15 3.12
CA ASN A 91 -27.60 9.61 4.02
C ASN A 91 -27.90 11.09 3.76
N SER A 92 -28.95 11.63 4.39
CA SER A 92 -29.35 13.04 4.24
C SER A 92 -28.76 13.94 5.33
N GLU A 93 -27.84 13.39 6.13
CA GLU A 93 -27.17 14.08 7.21
C GLU A 93 -25.75 14.44 6.80
N ASP A 94 -25.16 15.44 7.42
CA ASP A 94 -23.74 15.76 7.23
C ASP A 94 -22.83 14.91 8.15
N ILE A 95 -23.16 13.62 8.25
CA ILE A 95 -22.49 12.68 9.16
C ILE A 95 -22.04 11.44 8.38
N ILE A 96 -20.80 11.04 8.56
CA ILE A 96 -20.29 9.74 8.13
C ILE A 96 -20.38 8.78 9.32
N ARG A 97 -21.11 7.67 9.17
CA ARG A 97 -21.10 6.54 10.10
C ARG A 97 -20.43 5.35 9.42
N LEU A 98 -19.32 4.92 9.97
CA LEU A 98 -18.58 3.79 9.44
C LEU A 98 -18.35 2.76 10.54
N LYS A 99 -18.96 1.59 10.35
CA LYS A 99 -18.77 0.43 11.23
C LYS A 99 -17.83 -0.56 10.57
N SER A 100 -16.62 -0.69 11.10
CA SER A 100 -15.70 -1.78 10.73
C SER A 100 -15.97 -3.00 11.62
N GLU A 101 -15.93 -4.18 11.00
CA GLU A 101 -16.10 -5.45 11.71
C GLU A 101 -15.09 -5.58 12.86
N GLY A 102 -15.59 -5.88 14.07
CA GLY A 102 -14.74 -6.03 15.24
C GLY A 102 -14.30 -4.74 15.94
N PHE A 103 -14.63 -3.56 15.39
CA PHE A 103 -14.29 -2.25 15.96
C PHE A 103 -15.53 -1.47 16.41
N HIS A 104 -15.35 -0.38 17.15
CA HIS A 104 -16.44 0.57 17.40
C HIS A 104 -16.85 1.27 16.10
N GLU A 105 -18.01 1.91 16.10
CA GLU A 105 -18.48 2.73 15.00
C GLU A 105 -17.81 4.10 15.05
N ASP A 106 -17.22 4.53 13.94
CA ASP A 106 -16.77 5.90 13.74
C ASP A 106 -17.96 6.77 13.33
N VAL A 107 -18.16 7.91 14.01
CA VAL A 107 -19.23 8.87 13.72
C VAL A 107 -18.60 10.25 13.54
N ILE A 108 -18.57 10.74 12.32
CA ILE A 108 -17.89 11.97 11.92
C ILE A 108 -18.88 12.98 11.38
N ASP A 109 -19.04 14.11 12.08
CA ASP A 109 -19.70 15.29 11.51
C ASP A 109 -18.71 15.98 10.57
N ILE A 110 -19.01 15.93 9.27
CA ILE A 110 -18.12 16.43 8.23
C ILE A 110 -17.89 17.95 8.29
N ASN A 111 -18.67 18.69 9.05
CA ASN A 111 -18.51 20.13 9.22
C ASN A 111 -17.62 20.52 10.42
N PHE A 112 -17.42 19.61 11.37
CA PHE A 112 -16.63 19.87 12.56
C PHE A 112 -15.18 19.41 12.45
N PHE A 113 -14.90 18.27 11.86
CA PHE A 113 -13.55 17.74 11.67
C PHE A 113 -12.89 18.30 10.40
N THR A 114 -12.64 19.61 10.35
CA THR A 114 -12.01 20.26 9.19
C THR A 114 -10.54 20.57 9.36
N THR A 115 -10.00 20.38 10.58
CA THR A 115 -8.60 20.65 10.91
C THR A 115 -7.99 19.48 11.68
N PRO A 116 -6.70 19.16 11.43
CA PRO A 116 -6.02 18.10 12.15
C PRO A 116 -5.93 18.44 13.66
N ARG A 117 -5.94 17.41 14.48
CA ARG A 117 -5.68 17.56 15.92
C ARG A 117 -4.25 18.02 16.15
N GLU A 118 -4.02 18.83 17.19
CA GLU A 118 -2.67 19.28 17.57
C GLU A 118 -1.74 18.11 17.93
N LYS A 119 -2.33 17.03 18.46
CA LYS A 119 -1.66 15.75 18.70
C LYS A 119 -2.56 14.62 18.18
N PRO A 120 -2.26 14.06 17.01
CA PRO A 120 -2.99 12.91 16.50
C PRO A 120 -2.90 11.71 17.47
N GLU A 121 -4.00 10.97 17.57
CA GLU A 121 -4.11 9.79 18.46
C GLU A 121 -3.93 8.47 17.69
N GLY A 122 -3.91 8.53 16.34
CA GLY A 122 -3.77 7.37 15.47
C GLY A 122 -5.06 6.53 15.37
N HIS A 123 -6.20 7.20 15.42
CA HIS A 123 -7.51 6.58 15.31
C HIS A 123 -8.09 6.70 13.91
N SER A 124 -9.02 5.81 13.55
CA SER A 124 -9.65 5.76 12.21
C SER A 124 -10.47 7.01 11.88
N ASP A 125 -11.04 7.68 12.90
CA ASP A 125 -11.77 8.93 12.73
C ASP A 125 -10.90 10.05 12.14
N GLU A 126 -9.60 10.08 12.48
CA GLU A 126 -8.63 11.03 11.92
C GLU A 126 -8.38 10.80 10.43
N LEU A 127 -8.31 9.53 10.00
CA LEU A 127 -8.20 9.19 8.58
C LEU A 127 -9.46 9.61 7.81
N ILE A 128 -10.65 9.33 8.36
CA ILE A 128 -11.92 9.73 7.74
C ILE A 128 -12.00 11.26 7.61
N ALA A 129 -11.66 11.97 8.69
CA ALA A 129 -11.65 13.44 8.69
C ALA A 129 -10.65 14.01 7.68
N GLY A 130 -9.45 13.41 7.60
CA GLY A 130 -8.42 13.78 6.64
C GLY A 130 -8.86 13.60 5.18
N MET A 131 -9.54 12.49 4.87
CA MET A 131 -10.12 12.25 3.55
C MET A 131 -11.17 13.30 3.20
N VAL A 132 -12.10 13.62 4.12
CA VAL A 132 -13.11 14.67 3.92
C VAL A 132 -12.46 16.04 3.68
N ALA A 133 -11.46 16.40 4.50
CA ALA A 133 -10.75 17.67 4.36
C ALA A 133 -10.00 17.73 3.01
N GLY A 134 -9.27 16.69 2.64
CA GLY A 134 -8.53 16.63 1.38
C GLY A 134 -9.43 16.71 0.16
N PHE A 135 -10.58 16.03 0.18
CA PHE A 135 -11.58 16.17 -0.91
C PHE A 135 -12.06 17.62 -1.05
N ARG A 136 -12.38 18.29 0.05
CA ARG A 136 -12.82 19.71 0.04
C ARG A 136 -11.73 20.66 -0.45
N GLU A 137 -10.50 20.49 0.02
CA GLU A 137 -9.35 21.32 -0.38
C GLU A 137 -9.09 21.24 -1.89
N ASN A 138 -9.37 20.07 -2.49
CA ASN A 138 -9.24 19.86 -3.94
C ASN A 138 -10.52 20.20 -4.72
N GLY A 139 -11.54 20.79 -4.06
CA GLY A 139 -12.75 21.25 -4.70
C GLY A 139 -13.78 20.17 -5.03
N TYR A 140 -13.64 18.97 -4.45
CA TYR A 140 -14.58 17.87 -4.63
C TYR A 140 -15.76 17.95 -3.66
N THR A 141 -16.88 17.38 -4.07
CA THR A 141 -18.09 17.30 -3.26
C THR A 141 -17.95 16.24 -2.20
N VAL A 142 -18.35 16.55 -0.97
CA VAL A 142 -18.43 15.61 0.15
C VAL A 142 -19.83 15.63 0.76
N GLY A 143 -20.26 14.52 1.33
CA GLY A 143 -21.54 14.39 2.03
C GLY A 143 -21.54 13.20 2.98
N GLY A 144 -22.59 13.07 3.76
CA GLY A 144 -22.73 12.00 4.73
C GLY A 144 -23.09 10.65 4.09
N PHE A 145 -22.55 9.58 4.65
CA PHE A 145 -22.89 8.22 4.26
C PHE A 145 -22.83 7.28 5.47
N ASP A 146 -23.53 6.17 5.37
CA ASP A 146 -23.42 5.06 6.31
C ASP A 146 -22.73 3.90 5.61
N ALA A 147 -21.76 3.27 6.28
CA ALA A 147 -21.01 2.15 5.72
C ALA A 147 -20.73 1.06 6.75
N TYR A 148 -20.72 -0.19 6.29
CA TYR A 148 -20.18 -1.33 7.01
C TYR A 148 -19.01 -1.90 6.21
N THR A 149 -17.88 -2.15 6.89
CA THR A 149 -16.68 -2.71 6.27
C THR A 149 -16.24 -3.99 6.96
N THR A 150 -15.68 -4.93 6.18
CA THR A 150 -14.94 -6.08 6.66
C THR A 150 -13.65 -6.23 5.88
N SER A 151 -12.57 -6.66 6.53
CA SER A 151 -11.23 -6.66 5.97
C SER A 151 -10.52 -7.99 6.11
N ASN A 152 -9.88 -8.43 5.02
CA ASN A 152 -8.86 -9.48 5.03
C ASN A 152 -7.43 -8.89 5.02
N VAL A 153 -7.30 -7.57 4.90
CA VAL A 153 -6.02 -6.87 5.01
C VAL A 153 -5.72 -6.70 6.50
N LEU A 154 -4.91 -7.59 7.04
CA LEU A 154 -4.62 -7.63 8.47
C LEU A 154 -3.81 -6.40 8.91
N LYS A 155 -4.24 -5.76 10.00
CA LYS A 155 -3.51 -4.65 10.61
C LYS A 155 -2.11 -5.13 11.07
N GLY A 156 -1.08 -4.36 10.73
CA GLY A 156 0.29 -4.68 11.12
C GLY A 156 0.97 -5.79 10.31
N SER A 157 0.35 -6.28 9.23
CA SER A 157 0.92 -7.32 8.36
C SER A 157 1.83 -6.79 7.25
N GLY A 158 2.05 -5.47 7.19
CA GLY A 158 2.87 -4.85 6.14
C GLY A 158 2.21 -4.75 4.75
N ILE A 159 0.93 -5.08 4.63
CA ILE A 159 0.17 -5.06 3.35
C ILE A 159 -0.76 -3.84 3.19
N SER A 160 -0.47 -2.75 3.90
CA SER A 160 -1.10 -1.42 3.79
C SER A 160 -2.59 -1.36 4.13
N SER A 161 -2.95 -1.80 5.33
CA SER A 161 -4.33 -1.70 5.80
C SER A 161 -4.84 -0.25 5.95
N SER A 162 -3.98 0.72 6.31
CA SER A 162 -4.35 2.14 6.39
C SER A 162 -4.66 2.71 5.01
N ALA A 163 -3.75 2.55 4.04
CA ALA A 163 -3.95 3.03 2.68
C ALA A 163 -5.21 2.44 2.02
N ALA A 164 -5.44 1.13 2.17
CA ALA A 164 -6.64 0.49 1.65
C ALA A 164 -7.92 1.04 2.31
N PHE A 165 -7.88 1.41 3.60
CA PHE A 165 -9.00 2.02 4.31
C PHE A 165 -9.26 3.45 3.84
N GLU A 166 -8.22 4.27 3.68
CA GLU A 166 -8.30 5.63 3.17
C GLU A 166 -8.85 5.65 1.73
N ASP A 167 -8.29 4.81 0.86
CA ASP A 167 -8.75 4.68 -0.51
C ASP A 167 -10.20 4.16 -0.60
N MET A 168 -10.64 3.31 0.35
CA MET A 168 -12.03 2.88 0.46
C MET A 168 -12.95 4.07 0.72
N ILE A 169 -12.62 4.95 1.65
CA ILE A 169 -13.38 6.17 1.93
C ILE A 169 -13.39 7.08 0.71
N GLY A 170 -12.22 7.28 0.09
CA GLY A 170 -12.09 8.06 -1.14
C GLY A 170 -12.97 7.53 -2.28
N ASN A 171 -13.00 6.22 -2.49
CA ASN A 171 -13.85 5.59 -3.50
C ASN A 171 -15.35 5.75 -3.19
N ILE A 172 -15.76 5.65 -1.92
CA ILE A 172 -17.16 5.88 -1.52
C ILE A 172 -17.56 7.33 -1.83
N LEU A 173 -16.76 8.32 -1.40
CA LEU A 173 -17.00 9.74 -1.66
C LEU A 173 -17.00 10.07 -3.15
N ASN A 174 -16.05 9.49 -3.90
CA ASN A 174 -15.99 9.67 -5.36
C ASN A 174 -17.24 9.12 -6.04
N HIS A 175 -17.66 7.91 -5.70
CA HIS A 175 -18.79 7.26 -6.37
C HIS A 175 -20.13 7.91 -6.00
N ILE A 176 -20.35 8.27 -4.73
CA ILE A 176 -21.64 8.82 -4.26
C ILE A 176 -21.81 10.29 -4.67
N TYR A 177 -20.74 11.10 -4.58
CA TYR A 177 -20.84 12.56 -4.65
C TYR A 177 -20.12 13.20 -5.85
N ASN A 178 -19.28 12.43 -6.57
CA ASN A 178 -18.48 12.95 -7.68
C ASN A 178 -18.60 12.11 -8.96
N ASP A 179 -19.67 11.31 -9.08
CA ASP A 179 -20.00 10.49 -10.26
C ASP A 179 -18.86 9.51 -10.65
N GLY A 180 -17.97 9.16 -9.74
CA GLY A 180 -16.81 8.30 -10.02
C GLY A 180 -15.75 8.94 -10.94
N LYS A 181 -15.71 10.29 -11.06
CA LYS A 181 -14.86 10.99 -12.02
C LYS A 181 -13.48 11.37 -11.49
N ILE A 182 -13.25 11.23 -10.18
CA ILE A 182 -11.93 11.53 -9.59
C ILE A 182 -10.99 10.39 -9.93
N ASP A 183 -9.81 10.75 -10.46
CA ASP A 183 -8.78 9.79 -10.79
C ASP A 183 -8.25 9.06 -9.53
N ASN A 184 -7.93 7.78 -9.67
CA ASN A 184 -7.45 6.97 -8.55
C ASN A 184 -6.12 7.49 -7.95
N VAL A 185 -5.26 8.11 -8.76
CA VAL A 185 -4.02 8.71 -8.29
C VAL A 185 -4.31 9.95 -7.44
N GLU A 186 -5.33 10.70 -7.78
CA GLU A 186 -5.78 11.86 -7.00
C GLU A 186 -6.36 11.40 -5.65
N ILE A 187 -7.16 10.34 -5.64
CA ILE A 187 -7.63 9.71 -4.39
C ILE A 187 -6.45 9.28 -3.53
N ALA A 188 -5.44 8.62 -4.10
CA ALA A 188 -4.23 8.20 -3.40
C ALA A 188 -3.44 9.38 -2.79
N LYS A 189 -3.35 10.52 -3.49
CA LYS A 189 -2.70 11.74 -2.95
C LYS A 189 -3.47 12.31 -1.77
N ILE A 190 -4.80 12.31 -1.85
CA ILE A 190 -5.66 12.75 -0.75
C ILE A 190 -5.53 11.79 0.43
N ALA A 191 -5.45 10.47 0.18
CA ALA A 191 -5.21 9.46 1.22
C ALA A 191 -3.86 9.67 1.91
N GLN A 192 -2.79 9.91 1.16
CA GLN A 192 -1.49 10.26 1.74
C GLN A 192 -1.55 11.55 2.59
N TYR A 193 -2.27 12.56 2.13
CA TYR A 193 -2.50 13.78 2.91
C TYR A 193 -3.21 13.48 4.24
N ALA A 194 -4.24 12.63 4.22
CA ALA A 194 -4.97 12.23 5.42
C ALA A 194 -4.04 11.51 6.42
N GLU A 195 -3.21 10.55 5.95
CA GLU A 195 -2.28 9.82 6.80
C GLU A 195 -1.18 10.72 7.38
N ASN A 196 -0.60 11.61 6.57
CA ASN A 196 0.49 12.48 6.99
C ASN A 196 0.04 13.62 7.90
N ILE A 197 -1.09 14.25 7.61
CA ILE A 197 -1.50 15.52 8.25
C ILE A 197 -2.52 15.29 9.38
N PHE A 198 -3.48 14.39 9.20
CA PHE A 198 -4.53 14.13 10.20
C PHE A 198 -4.16 12.99 11.14
N PHE A 199 -3.72 11.87 10.61
CA PHE A 199 -3.32 10.71 11.41
C PHE A 199 -1.92 10.86 12.02
N GLY A 200 -1.08 11.77 11.47
CA GLY A 200 0.22 12.12 12.00
C GLY A 200 1.31 11.08 11.76
N LYS A 201 1.11 10.13 10.82
CA LYS A 201 2.11 9.13 10.45
C LYS A 201 2.71 9.48 9.09
N PRO A 202 3.99 9.93 9.04
CA PRO A 202 4.66 10.20 7.78
C PRO A 202 4.76 8.93 6.92
N CYS A 203 4.21 8.97 5.71
CA CYS A 203 4.29 7.89 4.73
C CYS A 203 4.66 8.41 3.34
N GLY A 204 5.21 7.53 2.50
CA GLY A 204 5.34 7.75 1.06
C GLY A 204 3.99 7.56 0.35
N LEU A 205 3.95 7.79 -0.95
CA LEU A 205 2.71 7.69 -1.75
C LEU A 205 2.52 6.28 -2.37
N MET A 206 3.51 5.40 -2.25
CA MET A 206 3.49 4.07 -2.88
C MET A 206 2.27 3.25 -2.47
N ASP A 207 1.98 3.22 -1.17
CA ASP A 207 0.95 2.38 -0.58
C ASP A 207 -0.44 2.74 -1.11
N GLN A 208 -0.77 4.03 -1.07
CA GLN A 208 -2.04 4.55 -1.53
C GLN A 208 -2.19 4.37 -3.05
N VAL A 209 -1.16 4.67 -3.84
CA VAL A 209 -1.23 4.46 -5.30
C VAL A 209 -1.43 2.99 -5.65
N ALA A 210 -0.71 2.08 -4.99
CA ALA A 210 -0.84 0.65 -5.29
C ALA A 210 -2.22 0.10 -4.92
N CYS A 211 -2.82 0.56 -3.81
CA CYS A 211 -4.18 0.18 -3.41
C CYS A 211 -5.25 0.79 -4.33
N ALA A 212 -5.12 2.08 -4.69
CA ALA A 212 -6.11 2.81 -5.48
C ALA A 212 -6.12 2.41 -6.96
N VAL A 213 -4.94 2.29 -7.59
CA VAL A 213 -4.81 2.02 -9.04
C VAL A 213 -5.06 0.56 -9.38
N GLY A 214 -4.62 -0.34 -8.50
CA GLY A 214 -4.79 -1.77 -8.66
C GLY A 214 -3.89 -2.41 -9.74
N GLY A 215 -3.72 -3.72 -9.65
CA GLY A 215 -2.82 -4.47 -10.55
C GLY A 215 -1.35 -4.30 -10.16
N ILE A 216 -0.45 -4.40 -11.14
CA ILE A 216 0.98 -4.15 -10.95
C ILE A 216 1.27 -2.73 -11.43
N VAL A 217 1.90 -1.93 -10.57
CA VAL A 217 2.25 -0.54 -10.87
C VAL A 217 3.74 -0.30 -10.67
N ALA A 218 4.40 0.30 -11.65
CA ALA A 218 5.71 0.88 -11.52
C ALA A 218 5.57 2.38 -11.28
N ILE A 219 6.24 2.90 -10.26
CA ILE A 219 6.12 4.30 -9.85
C ILE A 219 7.52 4.91 -9.81
N ASP A 220 7.71 6.02 -10.51
CA ASP A 220 8.92 6.84 -10.42
C ASP A 220 8.62 8.12 -9.64
N PHE A 221 9.25 8.27 -8.49
CA PHE A 221 9.11 9.42 -7.60
C PHE A 221 10.15 10.52 -7.86
N GLU A 222 10.69 10.63 -9.07
CA GLU A 222 11.63 11.72 -9.41
C GLU A 222 11.06 13.10 -9.04
N ASP A 223 9.78 13.33 -9.35
CA ASP A 223 8.99 14.42 -8.77
C ASP A 223 7.90 13.82 -7.86
N PRO A 224 8.03 13.85 -6.53
CA PRO A 224 7.03 13.29 -5.62
C PRO A 224 5.67 13.99 -5.68
N LYS A 225 5.61 15.23 -6.18
CA LYS A 225 4.34 15.97 -6.37
C LYS A 225 3.58 15.51 -7.61
N SER A 226 4.32 14.96 -8.58
CA SER A 226 3.79 14.49 -9.85
C SER A 226 4.50 13.19 -10.27
N PRO A 227 4.34 12.08 -9.48
CA PRO A 227 5.01 10.83 -9.79
C PRO A 227 4.53 10.26 -11.12
N VAL A 228 5.44 9.63 -11.85
CA VAL A 228 5.08 8.89 -13.06
C VAL A 228 4.61 7.50 -12.64
N ILE A 229 3.35 7.18 -12.95
CA ILE A 229 2.71 5.91 -12.60
C ILE A 229 2.43 5.15 -13.88
N ASP A 230 3.05 3.97 -14.00
CA ASP A 230 2.92 3.07 -15.13
C ASP A 230 2.23 1.78 -14.66
N LYS A 231 0.95 1.64 -15.02
CA LYS A 231 0.19 0.41 -14.76
C LYS A 231 0.59 -0.65 -15.78
N LEU A 232 1.17 -1.73 -15.30
CA LEU A 232 1.66 -2.82 -16.13
C LEU A 232 0.54 -3.82 -16.40
N ASP A 233 0.26 -4.06 -17.67
CA ASP A 233 -0.72 -5.07 -18.11
C ASP A 233 -0.05 -6.46 -18.14
N VAL A 234 0.14 -7.04 -16.95
CA VAL A 234 0.82 -8.34 -16.77
C VAL A 234 -0.01 -9.21 -15.84
N ASP A 235 -0.35 -10.40 -16.33
CA ASP A 235 -1.05 -11.43 -15.55
C ASP A 235 -0.05 -12.55 -15.14
N ILE A 236 0.64 -12.34 -14.01
CA ILE A 236 1.59 -13.31 -13.46
C ILE A 236 0.88 -14.63 -13.10
N SER A 237 -0.37 -14.57 -12.66
CA SER A 237 -1.16 -15.76 -12.32
C SER A 237 -1.51 -16.57 -13.56
N GLY A 238 -1.91 -15.92 -14.65
CA GLY A 238 -2.14 -16.55 -15.94
C GLY A 238 -0.86 -17.17 -16.56
N MET A 239 0.31 -16.68 -16.16
CA MET A 239 1.61 -17.28 -16.52
C MET A 239 1.99 -18.48 -15.63
N GLY A 240 1.13 -18.89 -14.69
CA GLY A 240 1.32 -20.06 -13.82
C GLY A 240 2.08 -19.80 -12.52
N TYR A 241 2.18 -18.54 -12.07
CA TYR A 241 2.86 -18.18 -10.82
C TYR A 241 1.88 -17.56 -9.83
N ASN A 242 2.19 -17.67 -8.55
CA ASN A 242 1.44 -17.06 -7.47
C ASN A 242 2.33 -16.18 -6.62
N LEU A 243 1.81 -15.05 -6.16
CA LEU A 243 2.43 -14.23 -5.14
C LEU A 243 2.07 -14.80 -3.76
N CYS A 244 3.07 -15.24 -3.02
CA CYS A 244 2.89 -15.77 -1.67
C CYS A 244 3.46 -14.80 -0.64
N ILE A 245 2.66 -14.37 0.33
CA ILE A 245 3.09 -13.55 1.45
C ILE A 245 3.19 -14.43 2.68
N THR A 246 4.38 -14.51 3.26
CA THR A 246 4.65 -15.31 4.45
C THR A 246 4.67 -14.41 5.68
N ASN A 247 3.73 -14.62 6.60
CA ASN A 247 3.76 -13.98 7.90
C ASN A 247 4.79 -14.68 8.80
N THR A 248 5.84 -13.95 9.17
CA THR A 248 6.94 -14.48 10.00
C THR A 248 6.72 -14.29 11.50
N GLY A 249 5.58 -13.72 11.91
CA GLY A 249 5.20 -13.50 13.30
C GLY A 249 5.98 -12.39 14.03
N GLY A 250 6.82 -11.63 13.31
CA GLY A 250 7.60 -10.54 13.91
C GLY A 250 6.72 -9.38 14.38
N ASN A 251 7.14 -8.71 15.45
CA ASN A 251 6.49 -7.49 15.93
C ASN A 251 7.30 -6.27 15.50
N HIS A 252 6.67 -5.32 14.80
CA HIS A 252 7.31 -4.11 14.30
C HIS A 252 7.28 -2.92 15.29
N ALA A 253 6.58 -3.05 16.42
CA ALA A 253 6.33 -1.92 17.32
C ALA A 253 7.61 -1.28 17.89
N ASP A 254 8.67 -2.06 18.10
CA ASP A 254 9.92 -1.60 18.70
C ASP A 254 11.01 -1.25 17.66
N LEU A 255 10.69 -1.26 16.36
CA LEU A 255 11.65 -1.05 15.27
C LEU A 255 11.54 0.31 14.58
N THR A 256 10.74 1.23 15.12
CA THR A 256 10.51 2.57 14.56
C THR A 256 11.81 3.34 14.33
N ASP A 257 12.76 3.28 15.27
CA ASP A 257 14.06 3.95 15.14
C ASP A 257 14.92 3.33 14.02
N ASP A 258 14.90 2.00 13.90
CA ASP A 258 15.64 1.30 12.85
C ASP A 258 15.07 1.64 11.47
N TYR A 259 13.73 1.68 11.34
CA TYR A 259 13.04 2.13 10.14
C TYR A 259 13.39 3.58 9.79
N ALA A 260 13.28 4.51 10.74
CA ALA A 260 13.58 5.93 10.53
C ALA A 260 15.05 6.18 10.18
N SER A 261 15.97 5.33 10.64
CA SER A 261 17.39 5.44 10.34
C SER A 261 17.71 5.23 8.84
N VAL A 262 16.89 4.49 8.11
CA VAL A 262 17.13 4.20 6.69
C VAL A 262 17.11 5.47 5.83
N PRO A 263 16.01 6.24 5.77
CA PRO A 263 15.99 7.48 4.99
C PRO A 263 16.94 8.54 5.55
N GLN A 264 17.17 8.60 6.86
CA GLN A 264 18.08 9.57 7.48
C GLN A 264 19.52 9.34 7.03
N GLU A 265 20.01 8.12 7.05
CA GLU A 265 21.37 7.79 6.61
C GLU A 265 21.55 8.05 5.11
N MET A 266 20.60 7.68 4.25
CA MET A 266 20.64 7.98 2.83
C MET A 266 20.67 9.48 2.56
N LYS A 267 19.81 10.26 3.22
CA LYS A 267 19.78 11.72 3.09
C LYS A 267 21.05 12.39 3.61
N SER A 268 21.68 11.83 4.65
CA SER A 268 22.96 12.35 5.15
C SER A 268 24.08 12.25 4.11
N ILE A 269 24.09 11.17 3.32
CA ILE A 269 25.04 11.01 2.20
C ILE A 269 24.73 12.03 1.09
N ALA A 270 23.45 12.21 0.70
CA ALA A 270 23.06 13.21 -0.28
C ALA A 270 23.46 14.63 0.14
N ALA A 271 23.27 14.96 1.41
CA ALA A 271 23.62 16.26 1.99
C ALA A 271 25.13 16.58 1.91
N TYR A 272 26.00 15.57 1.97
CA TYR A 272 27.45 15.77 1.75
C TYR A 272 27.76 16.39 0.38
N PHE A 273 26.94 16.08 -0.63
CA PHE A 273 27.04 16.62 -1.98
C PHE A 273 26.17 17.88 -2.20
N GLY A 274 25.57 18.42 -1.15
CA GLY A 274 24.64 19.56 -1.24
C GLY A 274 23.32 19.23 -1.93
N LYS A 275 22.89 17.95 -1.89
CA LYS A 275 21.65 17.46 -2.47
C LYS A 275 20.64 17.08 -1.39
N PRO A 276 19.33 17.29 -1.60
CA PRO A 276 18.31 16.89 -0.64
C PRO A 276 18.10 15.38 -0.57
N VAL A 277 18.27 14.68 -1.71
CA VAL A 277 18.03 13.24 -1.88
C VAL A 277 19.07 12.61 -2.81
N LEU A 278 19.21 11.29 -2.73
CA LEU A 278 20.17 10.55 -3.55
C LEU A 278 19.83 10.56 -5.05
N ARG A 279 18.54 10.72 -5.42
CA ARG A 279 18.12 10.81 -6.82
C ARG A 279 18.80 11.94 -7.58
N ASP A 280 19.11 13.04 -6.91
CA ASP A 280 19.74 14.23 -7.49
C ASP A 280 21.25 14.11 -7.64
N LEU A 281 21.83 12.96 -7.28
CA LEU A 281 23.26 12.72 -7.27
C LEU A 281 23.65 11.69 -8.35
N ALA A 282 24.71 11.98 -9.10
CA ALA A 282 25.29 11.01 -10.01
C ALA A 282 25.99 9.87 -9.24
N GLU A 283 25.68 8.62 -9.57
CA GLU A 283 26.23 7.42 -8.90
C GLU A 283 27.76 7.40 -8.98
N GLU A 284 28.34 7.78 -10.12
CA GLU A 284 29.80 7.82 -10.34
C GLU A 284 30.50 8.79 -9.38
N SER A 285 29.89 9.97 -9.13
CA SER A 285 30.41 10.96 -8.20
C SER A 285 30.38 10.44 -6.76
N PHE A 286 29.31 9.74 -6.39
CA PHE A 286 29.17 9.10 -5.10
C PHE A 286 30.23 8.01 -4.92
N VAL A 287 30.35 7.07 -5.86
CA VAL A 287 31.29 5.94 -5.79
C VAL A 287 32.73 6.42 -5.69
N ALA A 288 33.13 7.44 -6.48
CA ALA A 288 34.48 8.03 -6.43
C ALA A 288 34.76 8.67 -5.07
N SER A 289 33.75 9.11 -4.35
CA SER A 289 33.90 9.80 -3.05
C SER A 289 33.85 8.82 -1.85
N ILE A 290 33.60 7.52 -2.03
CA ILE A 290 33.53 6.56 -0.92
C ILE A 290 34.75 6.62 0.04
N PRO A 291 36.02 6.72 -0.44
CA PRO A 291 37.16 6.85 0.48
C PRO A 291 37.09 8.05 1.41
N LEU A 292 36.50 9.16 0.94
CA LEU A 292 36.31 10.38 1.73
C LEU A 292 35.10 10.28 2.66
N LEU A 293 34.05 9.63 2.20
CA LEU A 293 32.82 9.41 2.98
C LEU A 293 33.09 8.55 4.22
N ARG A 294 33.90 7.49 4.10
CA ARG A 294 34.26 6.60 5.23
C ARG A 294 34.89 7.32 6.41
N GLY A 295 35.53 8.48 6.19
CA GLY A 295 36.07 9.31 7.26
C GLY A 295 35.04 10.17 7.99
N LYS A 296 33.80 10.25 7.48
CA LYS A 296 32.76 11.17 7.97
C LYS A 296 31.43 10.47 8.33
N TYR A 297 31.11 9.36 7.68
CA TYR A 297 29.85 8.63 7.80
C TYR A 297 30.11 7.17 8.16
N SER A 298 29.09 6.52 8.71
CA SER A 298 29.15 5.07 8.96
C SER A 298 29.20 4.27 7.65
N ASP A 299 29.87 3.12 7.67
CA ASP A 299 29.87 2.20 6.54
C ASP A 299 28.42 1.80 6.16
N ARG A 300 27.49 1.70 7.13
CA ARG A 300 26.06 1.41 6.87
C ARG A 300 25.38 2.50 6.07
N ALA A 301 25.65 3.77 6.33
CA ALA A 301 25.08 4.87 5.53
C ALA A 301 25.56 4.79 4.07
N ILE A 302 26.83 4.47 3.85
CA ILE A 302 27.41 4.27 2.52
C ILE A 302 26.81 3.06 1.81
N LEU A 303 26.63 1.93 2.53
CA LEU A 303 25.98 0.73 1.99
C LEU A 303 24.52 1.01 1.59
N ARG A 304 23.77 1.76 2.40
CA ARG A 304 22.40 2.17 2.09
C ARG A 304 22.31 3.06 0.85
N ALA A 305 23.27 3.94 0.65
CA ALA A 305 23.36 4.74 -0.59
C ALA A 305 23.68 3.85 -1.81
N LEU A 306 24.60 2.87 -1.69
CA LEU A 306 24.86 1.89 -2.75
C LEU A 306 23.62 1.07 -3.08
N HIS A 307 22.84 0.67 -2.06
CA HIS A 307 21.54 0.01 -2.26
C HIS A 307 20.63 0.88 -3.12
N PHE A 308 20.45 2.16 -2.75
CA PHE A 308 19.56 3.08 -3.47
C PHE A 308 19.85 3.12 -4.97
N PHE A 309 21.10 3.37 -5.38
CA PHE A 309 21.45 3.45 -6.80
C PHE A 309 21.22 2.14 -7.53
N SER A 310 21.62 1.03 -6.92
CA SER A 310 21.44 -0.29 -7.51
C SER A 310 19.97 -0.68 -7.61
N GLU A 311 19.17 -0.39 -6.57
CA GLU A 311 17.75 -0.72 -6.52
C GLU A 311 16.93 0.12 -7.49
N ASN A 312 17.24 1.43 -7.56
CA ASN A 312 16.58 2.34 -8.49
C ASN A 312 16.75 1.92 -9.97
N ARG A 313 17.94 1.42 -10.34
CA ARG A 313 18.20 0.85 -11.67
C ARG A 313 17.48 -0.47 -11.85
N ARG A 314 17.51 -1.35 -10.85
CA ARG A 314 16.89 -2.68 -10.86
C ARG A 314 15.38 -2.60 -11.07
N VAL A 315 14.70 -1.62 -10.47
CA VAL A 315 13.27 -1.37 -10.69
C VAL A 315 12.98 -1.08 -12.17
N ALA A 316 13.81 -0.26 -12.83
CA ALA A 316 13.64 0.01 -14.26
C ALA A 316 13.82 -1.26 -15.09
N GLU A 317 14.85 -2.07 -14.80
CA GLU A 317 15.09 -3.34 -15.48
C GLU A 317 13.94 -4.34 -15.28
N GLN A 318 13.37 -4.40 -14.08
CA GLN A 318 12.20 -5.24 -13.77
C GLN A 318 10.95 -4.77 -14.49
N THR A 319 10.73 -3.46 -14.59
CA THR A 319 9.61 -2.89 -15.32
C THR A 319 9.66 -3.30 -16.79
N GLU A 320 10.84 -3.19 -17.44
CA GLU A 320 11.01 -3.61 -18.83
C GLU A 320 10.90 -5.14 -19.00
N ALA A 321 11.42 -5.92 -18.05
CA ALA A 321 11.27 -7.38 -18.07
C ALA A 321 9.80 -7.81 -17.99
N LEU A 322 9.00 -7.18 -17.11
CA LEU A 322 7.55 -7.44 -17.00
C LEU A 322 6.82 -7.07 -18.30
N LYS A 323 7.11 -5.90 -18.89
CA LYS A 323 6.53 -5.48 -20.18
C LYS A 323 6.87 -6.45 -21.32
N ALA A 324 8.06 -7.02 -21.30
CA ALA A 324 8.51 -8.00 -22.29
C ALA A 324 8.01 -9.43 -22.01
N GLY A 325 7.38 -9.69 -20.86
CA GLY A 325 7.01 -11.04 -20.41
C GLY A 325 8.21 -11.91 -20.03
N ASP A 326 9.38 -11.31 -19.79
CA ASP A 326 10.60 -12.01 -19.37
C ASP A 326 10.61 -12.23 -17.85
N LEU A 327 9.92 -13.27 -17.42
CA LEU A 327 9.84 -13.61 -15.99
C LEU A 327 11.18 -14.10 -15.43
N ASP A 328 12.05 -14.69 -16.24
CA ASP A 328 13.37 -15.15 -15.77
C ASP A 328 14.24 -13.94 -15.37
N ALA A 329 14.27 -12.88 -16.19
CA ALA A 329 14.93 -11.63 -15.85
C ALA A 329 14.27 -10.93 -14.67
N PHE A 330 12.93 -10.92 -14.60
CA PHE A 330 12.19 -10.35 -13.47
C PHE A 330 12.55 -11.05 -12.16
N PHE A 331 12.48 -12.39 -12.10
CA PHE A 331 12.79 -13.15 -10.88
C PHE A 331 14.25 -13.00 -10.45
N ALA A 332 15.20 -12.99 -11.39
CA ALA A 332 16.61 -12.74 -11.09
C ALA A 332 16.80 -11.39 -10.40
N ASN A 333 16.11 -10.35 -10.85
CA ASN A 333 16.14 -9.02 -10.26
C ASN A 333 15.41 -8.97 -8.91
N VAL A 334 14.32 -9.71 -8.70
CA VAL A 334 13.65 -9.83 -7.38
C VAL A 334 14.61 -10.43 -6.35
N ILE A 335 15.32 -11.51 -6.71
CA ILE A 335 16.33 -12.14 -5.83
C ILE A 335 17.48 -11.16 -5.55
N ALA A 336 17.97 -10.46 -6.57
CA ALA A 336 19.04 -9.46 -6.41
C ALA A 336 18.60 -8.29 -5.50
N SER A 337 17.35 -7.85 -5.59
CA SER A 337 16.72 -6.88 -4.69
C SER A 337 16.70 -7.38 -3.24
N GLY A 338 16.26 -8.62 -3.01
CA GLY A 338 16.25 -9.24 -1.69
C GLY A 338 17.64 -9.36 -1.08
N ARG A 339 18.64 -9.75 -1.86
CA ARG A 339 20.04 -9.78 -1.43
C ARG A 339 20.58 -8.39 -1.10
N SER A 340 20.21 -7.39 -1.91
CA SER A 340 20.58 -6.00 -1.65
C SER A 340 19.95 -5.47 -0.36
N SER A 341 18.70 -5.79 -0.09
CA SER A 341 18.04 -5.46 1.18
C SER A 341 18.75 -6.12 2.36
N TYR A 342 19.17 -7.38 2.24
CA TYR A 342 19.87 -8.10 3.31
C TYR A 342 21.28 -7.53 3.55
N CYS A 343 22.09 -7.37 2.50
CA CYS A 343 23.51 -7.06 2.61
C CYS A 343 23.78 -5.55 2.73
N TYR A 344 23.10 -4.72 1.94
CA TYR A 344 23.39 -3.30 1.83
C TYR A 344 22.42 -2.44 2.66
N LEU A 345 21.11 -2.66 2.51
CA LEU A 345 20.11 -1.89 3.24
C LEU A 345 20.08 -2.27 4.72
N GLN A 346 20.24 -3.56 5.02
CA GLN A 346 20.25 -4.13 6.37
C GLN A 346 18.96 -3.84 7.13
N ASN A 347 17.81 -4.10 6.47
CA ASN A 347 16.48 -3.88 7.02
C ASN A 347 15.69 -5.18 7.27
N VAL A 348 16.34 -6.36 7.18
CA VAL A 348 15.69 -7.66 7.36
C VAL A 348 15.88 -8.25 8.75
N TYR A 349 16.74 -7.66 9.57
CA TYR A 349 16.97 -8.05 10.97
C TYR A 349 17.52 -6.86 11.78
N THR A 350 17.36 -6.94 13.09
CA THR A 350 18.02 -6.04 14.03
C THR A 350 19.01 -6.80 14.89
N THR A 351 20.12 -6.17 15.27
CA THR A 351 21.07 -6.73 16.24
C THR A 351 20.66 -6.47 17.68
N LYS A 352 19.61 -5.68 17.93
CA LYS A 352 19.08 -5.37 19.25
C LYS A 352 18.31 -6.54 19.86
N ASN A 353 17.68 -7.37 19.01
CA ASN A 353 16.97 -8.57 19.42
C ASN A 353 17.36 -9.74 18.51
N VAL A 354 18.23 -10.61 19.03
CA VAL A 354 18.74 -11.77 18.27
C VAL A 354 17.81 -12.99 18.32
N GLU A 355 16.82 -12.99 19.21
CA GLU A 355 15.87 -14.09 19.38
C GLU A 355 14.71 -13.99 18.36
N GLU A 356 14.40 -12.79 17.90
CA GLU A 356 13.29 -12.52 16.97
C GLU A 356 13.78 -12.18 15.55
N GLN A 357 14.41 -13.15 14.89
CA GLN A 357 14.88 -13.02 13.49
C GLN A 357 14.07 -13.87 12.51
N GLY A 358 12.75 -13.96 12.73
CA GLY A 358 11.85 -14.78 11.91
C GLY A 358 11.88 -14.44 10.42
N LEU A 359 12.02 -13.15 10.07
CA LEU A 359 12.14 -12.70 8.68
C LEU A 359 13.41 -13.23 8.01
N SER A 360 14.57 -13.09 8.66
CA SER A 360 15.84 -13.65 8.17
C SER A 360 15.78 -15.16 8.00
N LEU A 361 15.20 -15.86 8.98
CA LEU A 361 15.03 -17.31 8.93
C LEU A 361 14.15 -17.72 7.74
N ALA A 362 13.02 -17.04 7.53
CA ALA A 362 12.12 -17.32 6.41
C ALA A 362 12.82 -17.11 5.06
N LEU A 363 13.59 -16.03 4.90
CA LEU A 363 14.34 -15.75 3.66
C LEU A 363 15.39 -16.82 3.38
N CYS A 364 16.16 -17.23 4.39
CA CYS A 364 17.17 -18.29 4.25
C CYS A 364 16.53 -19.65 3.93
N LEU A 365 15.38 -19.97 4.52
CA LEU A 365 14.65 -21.19 4.20
C LEU A 365 14.06 -21.15 2.79
N SER A 366 13.52 -20.00 2.36
CA SER A 366 13.02 -19.81 1.00
C SER A 366 14.14 -20.02 -0.03
N GLU A 367 15.33 -19.45 0.20
CA GLU A 367 16.48 -19.68 -0.69
C GLU A 367 16.82 -21.17 -0.79
N ARG A 368 16.89 -21.88 0.32
CA ARG A 368 17.21 -23.32 0.33
C ARG A 368 16.18 -24.18 -0.40
N LEU A 369 14.90 -23.82 -0.28
CA LEU A 369 13.80 -24.60 -0.87
C LEU A 369 13.57 -24.26 -2.35
N LEU A 370 13.79 -23.02 -2.75
CA LEU A 370 13.40 -22.50 -4.06
C LEU A 370 14.58 -22.29 -5.03
N ALA A 371 15.83 -22.37 -4.59
CA ALA A 371 17.02 -22.05 -5.40
C ALA A 371 17.11 -22.80 -6.75
N ASN A 372 16.51 -24.00 -6.85
CA ASN A 372 16.49 -24.81 -8.06
C ASN A 372 15.13 -24.81 -8.78
N GLN A 373 14.25 -23.88 -8.42
CA GLN A 373 12.92 -23.74 -9.00
C GLN A 373 12.79 -22.41 -9.74
N LYS A 374 11.83 -22.30 -10.64
CA LYS A 374 11.44 -21.02 -11.23
C LYS A 374 10.63 -20.23 -10.22
N ALA A 375 11.31 -19.58 -9.30
CA ALA A 375 10.73 -18.83 -8.21
C ALA A 375 11.65 -17.69 -7.78
N ALA A 376 11.10 -16.72 -7.05
CA ALA A 376 11.86 -15.63 -6.44
C ALA A 376 11.37 -15.39 -5.01
N TRP A 377 12.22 -14.81 -4.18
CA TRP A 377 11.92 -14.48 -2.79
C TRP A 377 12.67 -13.22 -2.37
N ARG A 378 12.01 -12.43 -1.56
CA ARG A 378 12.60 -11.24 -0.92
C ARG A 378 11.76 -10.80 0.27
N VAL A 379 12.32 -9.91 1.09
CA VAL A 379 11.51 -9.10 2.02
C VAL A 379 10.65 -8.13 1.22
N HIS A 380 9.42 -7.87 1.65
CA HIS A 380 8.62 -6.78 1.15
C HIS A 380 8.34 -5.75 2.25
N GLY A 381 8.35 -4.46 1.87
CA GLY A 381 8.36 -3.41 2.87
C GLY A 381 9.68 -3.39 3.64
N GLY A 382 9.68 -3.14 4.91
CA GLY A 382 10.92 -3.10 5.67
C GLY A 382 10.71 -2.81 7.13
#